data_2ed4c113c40d570eb1d7272a17a179ab
#
_entry.id   2ed4c113c40d570eb1d7272a17a179ab
#
_cell.length_a   1.000
_cell.length_b   1.000
_cell.length_c   1.000
_cell.angle_alpha   90.00
_cell.angle_beta   90.00
_cell.angle_gamma   90.00
#
_symmetry.space_group_name_H-M   'P 1'
#
loop_
_entity.id
_entity.type
_entity.pdbx_description
1 polymer ?
#
loop_
_entity_poly.entity_id
_entity_poly.type
_entity_poly.pdbx_seq_one_letter_code
_entity_poly.pdbx_strand_id
1 'polypeptide(L)'
;MREFWIRVVSLIAVVSILVGYNSVLDAREKNEEIAKLKAQVTETQSAESNDSNYKDGTYQGEAEGFGGTVAVEVKIEKGKITAVEIVSAQKEDGAYLSMAKDIIPEIIEAQSADVDTISGATFSSTGIKNASQEALEKAVK
;
A
#
# COMPACT_ATOMS: atom_id res chain seq x y z
N MET A 1 -28.80 13.93 -56.38
CA MET A 1 -28.99 13.58 -54.96
C MET A 1 -28.13 12.39 -54.51
N ARG A 2 -27.96 11.35 -55.31
CA ARG A 2 -27.10 10.19 -54.97
C ARG A 2 -25.64 10.57 -54.75
N GLU A 3 -25.05 11.40 -55.59
CA GLU A 3 -23.66 11.84 -55.50
C GLU A 3 -23.38 12.66 -54.25
N PHE A 4 -24.35 13.44 -53.79
CA PHE A 4 -24.23 14.21 -52.55
C PHE A 4 -24.20 13.28 -51.32
N TRP A 5 -25.05 12.29 -51.27
CA TRP A 5 -25.10 11.31 -50.17
C TRP A 5 -23.82 10.48 -50.09
N ILE A 6 -23.25 10.06 -51.22
CA ILE A 6 -22.00 9.33 -51.28
C ILE A 6 -20.84 10.15 -50.69
N ARG A 7 -20.76 11.44 -50.98
CA ARG A 7 -19.74 12.34 -50.46
C ARG A 7 -19.91 12.56 -48.95
N VAL A 8 -21.13 12.68 -48.44
CA VAL A 8 -21.42 12.84 -47.02
C VAL A 8 -21.05 11.56 -46.25
N VAL A 9 -21.40 10.42 -46.75
CA VAL A 9 -21.04 9.12 -46.11
C VAL A 9 -19.52 8.93 -46.09
N SER A 10 -18.83 9.29 -47.19
CA SER A 10 -17.36 9.21 -47.25
C SER A 10 -16.69 10.13 -46.23
N LEU A 11 -17.22 11.36 -46.07
CA LEU A 11 -16.73 12.31 -45.10
C LEU A 11 -16.90 11.80 -43.64
N ILE A 12 -18.07 11.25 -43.36
CA ILE A 12 -18.36 10.64 -42.03
C ILE A 12 -17.42 9.48 -41.76
N ALA A 13 -17.17 8.63 -42.73
CA ALA A 13 -16.26 7.50 -42.61
C ALA A 13 -14.81 7.97 -42.28
N VAL A 14 -14.33 8.99 -43.00
CA VAL A 14 -12.97 9.55 -42.75
C VAL A 14 -12.87 10.17 -41.35
N VAL A 15 -13.87 10.94 -40.93
CA VAL A 15 -13.91 11.54 -39.59
C VAL A 15 -13.95 10.45 -38.51
N SER A 16 -14.73 9.40 -38.69
CA SER A 16 -14.79 8.27 -37.74
C SER A 16 -13.44 7.54 -37.61
N ILE A 17 -12.72 7.37 -38.71
CA ILE A 17 -11.37 6.76 -38.69
C ILE A 17 -10.38 7.67 -37.97
N LEU A 18 -10.43 8.98 -38.21
CA LEU A 18 -9.54 9.94 -37.54
C LEU A 18 -9.79 10.03 -36.04
N VAL A 19 -11.06 10.02 -35.60
CA VAL A 19 -11.41 10.00 -34.18
C VAL A 19 -10.99 8.70 -33.52
N GLY A 20 -11.20 7.58 -34.19
CA GLY A 20 -10.75 6.26 -33.71
C GLY A 20 -9.22 6.19 -33.58
N TYR A 21 -8.50 6.71 -34.56
CA TYR A 21 -7.03 6.74 -34.54
C TYR A 21 -6.47 7.61 -33.40
N ASN A 22 -7.08 8.78 -33.19
CA ASN A 22 -6.69 9.70 -32.11
C ASN A 22 -6.94 9.07 -30.72
N SER A 23 -8.06 8.38 -30.54
CA SER A 23 -8.38 7.68 -29.29
C SER A 23 -7.42 6.55 -28.96
N VAL A 24 -6.90 5.87 -30.00
CA VAL A 24 -5.90 4.79 -29.81
C VAL A 24 -4.53 5.38 -29.46
N LEU A 25 -4.18 6.53 -30.00
CA LEU A 25 -2.92 7.23 -29.65
C LEU A 25 -2.94 7.71 -28.20
N ASP A 26 -4.02 8.33 -27.74
CA ASP A 26 -4.19 8.75 -26.34
C ASP A 26 -4.10 7.57 -25.35
N ALA A 27 -4.67 6.43 -25.72
CA ALA A 27 -4.57 5.22 -24.90
C ALA A 27 -3.15 4.65 -24.84
N ARG A 28 -2.37 4.79 -25.92
CA ARG A 28 -0.97 4.34 -25.95
C ARG A 28 -0.06 5.26 -25.14
N GLU A 29 -0.21 6.57 -25.25
CA GLU A 29 0.55 7.53 -24.43
C GLU A 29 0.31 7.32 -22.93
N LYS A 30 -0.94 7.17 -22.51
CA LYS A 30 -1.27 6.89 -21.10
C LYS A 30 -0.68 5.57 -20.60
N ASN A 31 -0.69 4.53 -21.45
CA ASN A 31 -0.12 3.24 -21.07
C ASN A 31 1.41 3.29 -20.99
N GLU A 32 2.08 4.06 -21.85
CA GLU A 32 3.54 4.27 -21.79
C GLU A 32 3.93 5.11 -20.58
N GLU A 33 3.14 6.12 -20.23
CA GLU A 33 3.36 6.94 -19.05
C GLU A 33 3.18 6.13 -17.76
N ILE A 34 2.13 5.30 -17.69
CA ILE A 34 1.91 4.36 -16.58
C ILE A 34 3.03 3.32 -16.50
N ALA A 35 3.53 2.83 -17.64
CA ALA A 35 4.64 1.89 -17.68
C ALA A 35 5.96 2.55 -17.22
N LYS A 36 6.22 3.80 -17.61
CA LYS A 36 7.38 4.57 -17.14
C LYS A 36 7.30 4.88 -15.65
N LEU A 37 6.12 5.31 -15.15
CA LEU A 37 5.90 5.55 -13.73
C LEU A 37 6.05 4.25 -12.91
N LYS A 38 5.51 3.13 -13.39
CA LYS A 38 5.73 1.83 -12.75
C LYS A 38 7.19 1.39 -12.77
N ALA A 39 7.91 1.62 -13.86
CA ALA A 39 9.34 1.33 -13.93
C ALA A 39 10.15 2.20 -12.99
N GLN A 40 9.84 3.51 -12.89
CA GLN A 40 10.48 4.40 -11.93
C GLN A 40 10.17 4.04 -10.48
N VAL A 41 8.92 3.65 -10.17
CA VAL A 41 8.55 3.17 -8.83
C VAL A 41 9.27 1.87 -8.51
N THR A 42 9.43 0.96 -9.49
CA THR A 42 10.18 -0.29 -9.31
C THR A 42 11.68 -0.04 -9.15
N GLU A 43 12.25 0.94 -9.87
CA GLU A 43 13.67 1.32 -9.71
C GLU A 43 13.90 2.07 -8.38
N THR A 44 12.97 2.91 -7.95
CA THR A 44 13.05 3.58 -6.64
C THR A 44 12.90 2.59 -5.49
N GLN A 45 12.05 1.58 -5.64
CA GLN A 45 11.96 0.47 -4.67
C GLN A 45 13.16 -0.49 -4.72
N SER A 46 13.91 -0.53 -5.83
CA SER A 46 15.13 -1.32 -5.94
C SER A 46 16.40 -0.58 -5.50
N ALA A 47 16.33 0.75 -5.35
CA ALA A 47 17.45 1.61 -4.95
C ALA A 47 17.46 1.93 -3.45
N GLU A 48 16.40 1.59 -2.69
CA GLU A 48 16.44 1.64 -1.24
C GLU A 48 17.21 0.42 -0.71
N SER A 49 18.50 0.65 -0.60
CA SER A 49 19.49 0.03 0.28
C SER A 49 19.12 -1.34 0.87
N ASN A 50 19.84 -2.37 0.44
CA ASN A 50 20.07 -3.63 1.15
C ASN A 50 20.74 -3.44 2.53
N ASP A 51 20.45 -2.38 3.24
CA ASP A 51 20.78 -2.20 4.65
C ASP A 51 19.53 -2.53 5.49
N SER A 52 19.05 -3.75 5.27
CA SER A 52 17.99 -4.30 6.11
C SER A 52 18.57 -4.51 7.51
N ASN A 53 18.21 -3.62 8.43
CA ASN A 53 18.61 -3.70 9.84
C ASN A 53 17.98 -4.91 10.55
N TYR A 54 17.03 -5.58 9.93
CA TYR A 54 16.26 -6.65 10.51
C TYR A 54 16.72 -8.03 10.03
N LYS A 55 16.65 -8.98 10.93
CA LYS A 55 16.87 -10.40 10.67
C LYS A 55 15.57 -11.06 10.26
N ASP A 56 15.60 -11.90 9.23
CA ASP A 56 14.44 -12.65 8.78
C ASP A 56 13.89 -13.55 9.90
N GLY A 57 12.58 -13.59 10.04
CA GLY A 57 11.89 -14.36 11.05
C GLY A 57 10.53 -13.77 11.42
N THR A 58 9.92 -14.41 12.39
CA THR A 58 8.66 -13.97 12.98
C THR A 58 8.92 -13.56 14.43
N TYR A 59 8.54 -12.35 14.78
CA TYR A 59 8.82 -11.76 16.09
C TYR A 59 7.52 -11.28 16.71
N GLN A 60 7.36 -11.53 18.01
CA GLN A 60 6.20 -11.07 18.76
C GLN A 60 6.60 -9.97 19.73
N GLY A 61 5.71 -8.99 19.87
CA GLY A 61 5.79 -7.92 20.85
C GLY A 61 4.44 -7.68 21.49
N GLU A 62 4.48 -7.11 22.68
CA GLU A 62 3.29 -6.84 23.50
C GLU A 62 3.35 -5.41 24.02
N ALA A 63 2.20 -4.73 24.02
CA ALA A 63 2.10 -3.40 24.61
C ALA A 63 0.67 -3.14 25.13
N GLU A 64 0.54 -2.18 26.03
CA GLU A 64 -0.78 -1.76 26.51
C GLU A 64 -1.51 -0.91 25.45
N GLY A 65 -2.75 -1.30 25.14
CA GLY A 65 -3.71 -0.56 24.34
C GLY A 65 -4.73 0.20 25.19
N PHE A 66 -5.95 0.36 24.68
CA PHE A 66 -7.03 1.06 25.38
C PHE A 66 -7.59 0.25 26.55
N GLY A 67 -7.92 -1.02 26.32
CA GLY A 67 -8.59 -1.89 27.30
C GLY A 67 -7.70 -2.92 27.96
N GLY A 68 -6.51 -3.16 27.41
CA GLY A 68 -5.57 -4.15 27.92
C GLY A 68 -4.37 -4.36 27.00
N THR A 69 -3.69 -5.46 27.21
CA THR A 69 -2.49 -5.80 26.44
C THR A 69 -2.85 -6.23 25.02
N VAL A 70 -2.18 -5.64 24.05
CA VAL A 70 -2.23 -6.00 22.64
C VAL A 70 -0.93 -6.75 22.32
N ALA A 71 -1.04 -7.97 21.82
CA ALA A 71 0.09 -8.73 21.31
C ALA A 71 0.06 -8.74 19.78
N VAL A 72 1.20 -8.41 19.19
CA VAL A 72 1.37 -8.30 17.74
C VAL A 72 2.50 -9.23 17.29
N GLU A 73 2.30 -9.88 16.16
CA GLU A 73 3.31 -10.66 15.48
C GLU A 73 3.76 -9.94 14.19
N VAL A 74 5.06 -9.72 14.06
CA VAL A 74 5.68 -9.08 12.88
C VAL A 74 6.48 -10.12 12.13
N LYS A 75 6.17 -10.30 10.85
CA LYS A 75 6.90 -11.19 9.95
C LYS A 75 7.86 -10.40 9.07
N ILE A 76 9.11 -10.83 9.06
CA ILE A 76 10.20 -10.20 8.30
C ILE A 76 10.76 -11.21 7.32
N GLU A 77 10.81 -10.85 6.05
CA GLU A 77 11.41 -11.63 4.97
C GLU A 77 12.33 -10.73 4.14
N LYS A 78 13.53 -11.23 3.87
CA LYS A 78 14.57 -10.48 3.16
C LYS A 78 14.90 -9.14 3.80
N GLY A 79 14.83 -9.10 5.14
CA GLY A 79 15.06 -7.91 5.94
C GLY A 79 13.97 -6.83 5.87
N LYS A 80 12.81 -7.15 5.31
CA LYS A 80 11.67 -6.24 5.19
C LYS A 80 10.46 -6.78 5.95
N ILE A 81 9.67 -5.88 6.55
CA ILE A 81 8.40 -6.21 7.17
C ILE A 81 7.41 -6.59 6.07
N THR A 82 6.94 -7.84 6.08
CA THR A 82 5.99 -8.37 5.08
C THR A 82 4.59 -8.52 5.62
N ALA A 83 4.44 -8.73 6.92
CA ALA A 83 3.14 -8.81 7.57
C ALA A 83 3.21 -8.35 9.03
N VAL A 84 2.11 -7.81 9.52
CA VAL A 84 1.89 -7.48 10.93
C VAL A 84 0.51 -8.00 11.30
N GLU A 85 0.43 -8.88 12.29
CA GLU A 85 -0.82 -9.51 12.72
C GLU A 85 -1.05 -9.31 14.21
N ILE A 86 -2.30 -9.04 14.59
CA ILE A 86 -2.68 -8.96 16.00
C ILE A 86 -3.00 -10.37 16.49
N VAL A 87 -2.16 -10.89 17.35
CA VAL A 87 -2.29 -12.24 17.93
C VAL A 87 -3.28 -12.25 19.08
N SER A 88 -3.27 -11.21 19.91
CA SER A 88 -4.15 -11.09 21.06
C SER A 88 -4.48 -9.62 21.35
N ALA A 89 -5.76 -9.37 21.65
CA ALA A 89 -6.25 -8.07 22.08
C ALA A 89 -7.52 -8.29 22.94
N GLN A 90 -7.42 -9.14 23.96
CA GLN A 90 -8.57 -9.73 24.64
C GLN A 90 -9.48 -8.75 25.39
N LYS A 91 -8.99 -7.58 25.75
CA LYS A 91 -9.75 -6.57 26.49
C LYS A 91 -9.94 -5.27 25.69
N GLU A 92 -9.51 -5.28 24.44
CA GLU A 92 -9.74 -4.14 23.55
C GLU A 92 -11.21 -4.06 23.10
N ASP A 93 -11.74 -2.85 23.04
CA ASP A 93 -13.05 -2.61 22.41
C ASP A 93 -12.96 -2.90 20.91
N GLY A 94 -13.84 -3.78 20.43
CA GLY A 94 -13.81 -4.23 19.03
C GLY A 94 -13.97 -3.12 18.01
N ALA A 95 -14.70 -2.04 18.34
CA ALA A 95 -14.88 -0.90 17.45
C ALA A 95 -13.58 -0.10 17.31
N TYR A 96 -12.91 0.22 18.41
CA TYR A 96 -11.63 0.93 18.40
C TYR A 96 -10.51 0.08 17.82
N LEU A 97 -10.49 -1.20 18.12
CA LEU A 97 -9.53 -2.14 17.55
C LEU A 97 -9.67 -2.26 16.03
N SER A 98 -10.92 -2.25 15.53
CA SER A 98 -11.18 -2.30 14.10
C SER A 98 -10.60 -1.08 13.36
N MET A 99 -10.76 0.11 13.93
CA MET A 99 -10.14 1.34 13.38
C MET A 99 -8.61 1.35 13.57
N ALA A 100 -8.13 0.88 14.72
CA ALA A 100 -6.70 0.85 15.01
C ALA A 100 -5.91 -0.06 14.06
N LYS A 101 -6.54 -1.07 13.47
CA LYS A 101 -5.90 -1.94 12.46
C LYS A 101 -5.44 -1.21 11.20
N ASP A 102 -5.99 -0.03 10.93
CA ASP A 102 -5.58 0.79 9.78
C ASP A 102 -4.12 1.29 9.91
N ILE A 103 -3.51 1.22 11.10
CA ILE A 103 -2.07 1.49 11.30
C ILE A 103 -1.17 0.39 10.69
N ILE A 104 -1.66 -0.83 10.54
CA ILE A 104 -0.88 -1.98 10.05
C ILE A 104 -0.31 -1.74 8.64
N PRO A 105 -1.11 -1.33 7.65
CA PRO A 105 -0.59 -0.98 6.33
C PRO A 105 0.48 0.12 6.39
N GLU A 106 0.32 1.11 7.26
CA GLU A 106 1.28 2.21 7.41
C GLU A 106 2.62 1.72 7.96
N ILE A 107 2.62 0.80 8.93
CA ILE A 107 3.84 0.16 9.46
C ILE A 107 4.57 -0.63 8.37
N ILE A 108 3.83 -1.37 7.53
CA ILE A 108 4.40 -2.16 6.43
C ILE A 108 4.96 -1.24 5.35
N GLU A 109 4.27 -0.18 4.99
CA GLU A 109 4.70 0.77 3.97
C GLU A 109 5.93 1.58 4.44
N ALA A 110 5.91 2.07 5.67
CA ALA A 110 7.02 2.79 6.28
C ALA A 110 8.21 1.88 6.62
N GLN A 111 8.05 0.56 6.63
CA GLN A 111 9.05 -0.40 7.08
C GLN A 111 9.57 -0.09 8.51
N SER A 112 8.70 0.47 9.34
CA SER A 112 9.00 0.95 10.69
C SER A 112 7.73 0.99 11.52
N ALA A 113 7.83 0.79 12.82
CA ALA A 113 6.73 1.05 13.74
C ALA A 113 6.58 2.54 14.09
N ASP A 114 7.49 3.40 13.66
CA ASP A 114 7.40 4.84 13.91
C ASP A 114 6.50 5.55 12.89
N VAL A 115 5.21 5.31 13.04
CA VAL A 115 4.12 5.87 12.23
C VAL A 115 3.14 6.64 13.12
N ASP A 116 2.29 7.46 12.52
CA ASP A 116 1.27 8.19 13.26
C ASP A 116 0.16 7.26 13.79
N THR A 117 -0.49 7.67 14.87
CA THR A 117 -1.62 6.94 15.44
C THR A 117 -2.92 7.27 14.73
N ILE A 118 -3.84 6.31 14.69
CA ILE A 118 -5.13 6.48 14.03
C ILE A 118 -6.05 7.39 14.86
N SER A 119 -6.53 8.47 14.24
CA SER A 119 -7.46 9.41 14.87
C SER A 119 -8.77 8.71 15.24
N GLY A 120 -9.22 8.89 16.47
CA GLY A 120 -10.40 8.19 17.01
C GLY A 120 -10.11 6.83 17.64
N ALA A 121 -8.95 6.23 17.39
CA ALA A 121 -8.50 4.98 18.01
C ALA A 121 -7.06 5.10 18.55
N THR A 122 -6.68 6.26 19.02
CA THR A 122 -5.29 6.60 19.39
C THR A 122 -4.68 5.61 20.39
N PHE A 123 -5.39 5.23 21.44
CA PHE A 123 -4.85 4.31 22.44
C PHE A 123 -4.64 2.92 21.91
N SER A 124 -5.61 2.36 21.19
CA SER A 124 -5.50 1.02 20.59
C SER A 124 -4.44 0.98 19.47
N SER A 125 -4.34 2.02 18.65
CA SER A 125 -3.28 2.12 17.64
C SER A 125 -1.89 2.34 18.24
N THR A 126 -1.79 3.07 19.37
CA THR A 126 -0.55 3.16 20.15
C THR A 126 -0.13 1.78 20.68
N GLY A 127 -1.07 0.97 21.16
CA GLY A 127 -0.81 -0.39 21.58
C GLY A 127 -0.22 -1.25 20.45
N ILE A 128 -0.82 -1.20 19.25
CA ILE A 128 -0.31 -1.91 18.07
C ILE A 128 1.07 -1.39 17.66
N LYS A 129 1.26 -0.06 17.62
CA LYS A 129 2.52 0.59 17.31
C LYS A 129 3.64 0.11 18.23
N ASN A 130 3.44 0.22 19.55
CA ASN A 130 4.44 -0.12 20.54
C ASN A 130 4.74 -1.62 20.57
N ALA A 131 3.73 -2.48 20.42
CA ALA A 131 3.92 -3.92 20.30
C ALA A 131 4.73 -4.28 19.04
N SER A 132 4.44 -3.62 17.92
CA SER A 132 5.22 -3.80 16.69
C SER A 132 6.66 -3.31 16.86
N GLN A 133 6.88 -2.21 17.57
CA GLN A 133 8.22 -1.71 17.85
C GLN A 133 9.02 -2.69 18.71
N GLU A 134 8.43 -3.26 19.76
CA GLU A 134 9.07 -4.28 20.57
C GLU A 134 9.43 -5.54 19.75
N ALA A 135 8.55 -5.96 18.86
CA ALA A 135 8.82 -7.07 17.95
C ALA A 135 10.00 -6.76 17.02
N LEU A 136 10.06 -5.54 16.47
CA LEU A 136 11.15 -5.09 15.59
C LEU A 136 12.48 -4.96 16.33
N GLU A 137 12.49 -4.51 17.59
CA GLU A 137 13.69 -4.45 18.41
C GLU A 137 14.33 -5.84 18.63
N LYS A 138 13.50 -6.87 18.72
CA LYS A 138 13.95 -8.28 18.79
C LYS A 138 14.51 -8.78 17.44
N ALA A 139 14.15 -8.14 16.36
CA ALA A 139 14.56 -8.48 14.99
C ALA A 139 15.85 -7.76 14.55
N VAL A 140 16.32 -6.75 15.26
CA VAL A 140 17.54 -6.01 14.93
C VAL A 140 18.74 -6.96 14.98
N LYS A 141 19.67 -6.78 14.01
CA LYS A 141 20.93 -7.56 13.89
C LYS A 141 21.97 -7.10 14.88
#